data_2b4db2a87cc9d5d4a04df024afd98496
#
_entry.id   2b4db2a87cc9d5d4a04df024afd98496
#
_cell.length_a   1.000
_cell.length_b   1.000
_cell.length_c   1.000
_cell.angle_alpha   90.00
_cell.angle_beta   90.00
_cell.angle_gamma   90.00
#
_symmetry.space_group_name_H-M   'P 1'
#
loop_
_entity.id
_entity.type
_entity.pdbx_description
1 polymer ?
#
loop_
_entity_poly.entity_id
_entity_poly.type
_entity_poly.pdbx_seq_one_letter_code
_entity_poly.pdbx_strand_id
1 'polypeptide(L)'
;RCGANFVPINCAAIPKDLLESELFGHRKGSFTGAVADRIGRFELAHGGTIFLDEIGDMSLDMQVKLLRVLQERTVDPIGGTRQVQVDVRVVAATHRDLENEIAAGRFREDLYYRLNVLPMVTPPLRERNEDVAELLTFFTKKCASFGKNPIRFKSDFMSALQKYPWPGNVRELSNLVDRFSTLYAGQELDLRAIPPTLLPKGLVSAQAELQAQAPLLAKLEMTPPPEVLAEMTTEPEEEENEIEGLIMLAQGMPQLPPEGLSLKERMAQIERSIIEQALTRNSGNVSRTAKLLNLQRTTLIEKINKYDLRSVA
;
A
#
# COMPACT_ATOMS: atom_id res chain seq x y z
N ARG A 1 24.37 11.79 27.03
CA ARG A 1 23.47 10.60 27.10
C ARG A 1 23.75 9.57 25.99
N CYS A 2 24.85 9.74 25.25
CA CYS A 2 25.31 8.74 24.29
C CYS A 2 25.65 7.45 25.03
N GLY A 3 25.07 6.32 24.61
CA GLY A 3 25.24 5.03 25.30
C GLY A 3 24.31 4.77 26.51
N ALA A 4 23.46 5.74 26.89
CA ALA A 4 22.44 5.55 27.91
C ALA A 4 21.14 4.96 27.32
N ASN A 5 20.25 4.45 28.18
CA ASN A 5 19.03 3.80 27.77
C ASN A 5 18.11 4.72 26.92
N PHE A 6 17.62 4.20 25.80
CA PHE A 6 16.54 4.78 25.02
C PHE A 6 15.29 3.90 25.21
N VAL A 7 14.26 4.47 25.86
CA VAL A 7 13.05 3.74 26.23
C VAL A 7 11.86 4.25 25.42
N PRO A 8 11.48 3.59 24.31
CA PRO A 8 10.30 3.97 23.55
C PRO A 8 9.03 3.40 24.17
N ILE A 9 7.95 4.18 24.13
CA ILE A 9 6.61 3.76 24.53
C ILE A 9 5.60 4.42 23.62
N ASN A 10 4.64 3.64 23.11
CA ASN A 10 3.52 4.15 22.33
C ASN A 10 2.30 4.24 23.24
N CYS A 11 1.83 5.47 23.49
CA CYS A 11 0.73 5.75 24.42
C CYS A 11 -0.63 5.28 23.90
N ALA A 12 -0.80 5.19 22.58
CA ALA A 12 -2.03 4.69 21.96
C ALA A 12 -2.12 3.16 21.93
N ALA A 13 -0.98 2.46 21.93
CA ALA A 13 -0.93 1.01 21.83
C ALA A 13 -1.24 0.28 23.15
N ILE A 14 -1.18 0.99 24.27
CA ILE A 14 -1.37 0.42 25.62
C ILE A 14 -2.77 0.79 26.12
N PRO A 15 -3.56 -0.18 26.65
CA PRO A 15 -4.82 0.12 27.31
C PRO A 15 -4.67 1.20 28.38
N LYS A 16 -5.63 2.12 28.46
CA LYS A 16 -5.54 3.31 29.36
C LYS A 16 -5.28 2.92 30.82
N ASP A 17 -5.91 1.86 31.29
CA ASP A 17 -5.79 1.36 32.65
C ASP A 17 -4.38 0.80 32.97
N LEU A 18 -3.65 0.37 31.95
CA LEU A 18 -2.30 -0.17 32.08
C LEU A 18 -1.21 0.89 31.81
N LEU A 19 -1.53 1.94 31.06
CA LEU A 19 -0.56 2.95 30.66
C LEU A 19 0.09 3.63 31.87
N GLU A 20 -0.69 3.91 32.91
CA GLU A 20 -0.19 4.48 34.14
C GLU A 20 0.85 3.59 34.80
N SER A 21 0.52 2.31 34.95
CA SER A 21 1.41 1.31 35.53
C SER A 21 2.68 1.09 34.69
N GLU A 22 2.57 1.14 33.36
CA GLU A 22 3.74 1.04 32.48
C GLU A 22 4.64 2.28 32.61
N LEU A 23 4.09 3.50 32.63
CA LEU A 23 4.89 4.73 32.69
C LEU A 23 5.54 4.95 34.04
N PHE A 24 4.76 4.83 35.13
CA PHE A 24 5.20 5.24 36.48
C PHE A 24 5.56 4.07 37.38
N GLY A 25 5.18 2.83 37.00
CA GLY A 25 5.39 1.65 37.84
C GLY A 25 4.31 1.48 38.90
N HIS A 26 4.31 0.35 39.58
CA HIS A 26 3.41 0.05 40.66
C HIS A 26 4.04 -0.83 41.75
N ARG A 27 3.46 -0.77 42.95
CA ARG A 27 3.78 -1.67 44.05
C ARG A 27 2.79 -2.83 44.11
N LYS A 28 3.28 -3.95 44.62
CA LYS A 28 2.45 -5.13 44.88
C LYS A 28 1.18 -4.78 45.66
N GLY A 29 0.04 -5.24 45.21
CA GLY A 29 -1.26 -5.01 45.86
C GLY A 29 -1.91 -3.64 45.57
N SER A 30 -1.36 -2.81 44.71
CA SER A 30 -1.89 -1.47 44.41
C SER A 30 -3.20 -1.51 43.59
N PHE A 31 -3.45 -2.58 42.88
CA PHE A 31 -4.71 -2.85 42.16
C PHE A 31 -4.93 -4.36 41.96
N THR A 32 -6.13 -4.75 41.54
CA THR A 32 -6.45 -6.17 41.24
C THR A 32 -5.58 -6.67 40.09
N GLY A 33 -4.61 -7.55 40.39
CA GLY A 33 -3.63 -8.05 39.43
C GLY A 33 -2.20 -7.57 39.65
N ALA A 34 -1.95 -6.65 40.60
CA ALA A 34 -0.60 -6.24 40.99
C ALA A 34 0.08 -7.30 41.87
N VAL A 35 0.54 -8.40 41.27
CA VAL A 35 1.11 -9.56 41.96
C VAL A 35 2.53 -9.27 42.48
N ALA A 36 3.28 -8.38 41.82
CA ALA A 36 4.67 -8.01 42.16
C ALA A 36 4.88 -6.51 41.97
N ASP A 37 5.96 -5.96 42.52
CA ASP A 37 6.42 -4.61 42.20
C ASP A 37 6.90 -4.55 40.77
N ARG A 38 6.58 -3.44 40.08
CA ARG A 38 7.00 -3.19 38.69
C ARG A 38 7.62 -1.80 38.54
N ILE A 39 8.82 -1.76 38.01
CA ILE A 39 9.54 -0.51 37.70
C ILE A 39 8.91 0.14 36.47
N GLY A 40 8.64 1.46 36.55
CA GLY A 40 8.08 2.24 35.45
C GLY A 40 9.09 2.61 34.37
N ARG A 41 8.59 2.98 33.19
CA ARG A 41 9.40 3.38 32.03
C ARG A 41 10.25 4.62 32.31
N PHE A 42 9.73 5.58 33.09
CA PHE A 42 10.51 6.76 33.49
C PHE A 42 11.72 6.39 34.34
N GLU A 43 11.57 5.47 35.29
CA GLU A 43 12.68 4.98 36.13
C GLU A 43 13.69 4.17 35.29
N LEU A 44 13.21 3.32 34.36
CA LEU A 44 14.06 2.60 33.40
C LEU A 44 14.86 3.53 32.48
N ALA A 45 14.31 4.71 32.16
CA ALA A 45 14.95 5.72 31.32
C ALA A 45 15.89 6.65 32.12
N HIS A 46 16.07 6.43 33.44
CA HIS A 46 16.92 7.29 34.25
C HIS A 46 18.34 7.41 33.67
N GLY A 47 18.88 8.62 33.61
CA GLY A 47 20.13 8.94 32.91
C GLY A 47 20.08 8.95 31.39
N GLY A 48 18.99 8.47 30.81
CA GLY A 48 18.80 8.26 29.38
C GLY A 48 17.70 9.13 28.73
N THR A 49 16.97 8.54 27.78
CA THR A 49 15.91 9.20 27.00
C THR A 49 14.67 8.33 27.01
N ILE A 50 13.52 8.94 27.27
CA ILE A 50 12.21 8.34 27.02
C ILE A 50 11.61 8.95 25.74
N PHE A 51 11.06 8.10 24.86
CA PHE A 51 10.35 8.50 23.67
C PHE A 51 8.86 8.16 23.84
N LEU A 52 8.01 9.21 23.95
CA LEU A 52 6.58 9.09 24.12
C LEU A 52 5.91 9.27 22.75
N ASP A 53 5.54 8.17 22.11
CA ASP A 53 4.83 8.20 20.83
C ASP A 53 3.33 8.33 21.08
N GLU A 54 2.64 9.05 20.19
CA GLU A 54 1.20 9.31 20.22
C GLU A 54 0.73 9.97 21.53
N ILE A 55 1.45 11.01 21.96
CA ILE A 55 1.15 11.74 23.22
C ILE A 55 -0.25 12.37 23.20
N GLY A 56 -0.78 12.74 22.01
CA GLY A 56 -2.11 13.30 21.83
C GLY A 56 -3.26 12.34 22.15
N ASP A 57 -3.00 11.03 22.30
CA ASP A 57 -4.00 10.03 22.69
C ASP A 57 -4.09 9.80 24.20
N MET A 58 -3.22 10.46 24.97
CA MET A 58 -3.17 10.32 26.43
C MET A 58 -4.39 10.98 27.09
N SER A 59 -4.98 10.31 28.10
CA SER A 59 -6.10 10.86 28.87
C SER A 59 -5.68 12.07 29.71
N LEU A 60 -6.61 12.98 30.02
CA LEU A 60 -6.35 14.19 30.81
C LEU A 60 -5.71 13.88 32.16
N ASP A 61 -6.12 12.80 32.85
CA ASP A 61 -5.55 12.40 34.13
C ASP A 61 -4.07 11.99 33.98
N MET A 62 -3.74 11.31 32.89
CA MET A 62 -2.36 10.94 32.60
C MET A 62 -1.51 12.14 32.22
N GLN A 63 -2.09 13.11 31.49
CA GLN A 63 -1.42 14.37 31.16
C GLN A 63 -1.03 15.15 32.42
N VAL A 64 -1.89 15.16 33.48
CA VAL A 64 -1.58 15.78 34.78
C VAL A 64 -0.38 15.11 35.43
N LYS A 65 -0.34 13.78 35.45
CA LYS A 65 0.78 13.02 36.04
C LYS A 65 2.08 13.22 35.27
N LEU A 66 2.00 13.23 33.93
CA LEU A 66 3.15 13.50 33.08
C LEU A 66 3.69 14.90 33.32
N LEU A 67 2.83 15.90 33.43
CA LEU A 67 3.24 17.29 33.73
C LEU A 67 4.04 17.39 35.03
N ARG A 68 3.57 16.70 36.10
CA ARG A 68 4.32 16.65 37.37
C ARG A 68 5.72 16.05 37.20
N VAL A 69 5.84 14.94 36.48
CA VAL A 69 7.15 14.33 36.22
C VAL A 69 8.08 15.27 35.45
N LEU A 70 7.55 16.02 34.47
CA LEU A 70 8.32 17.00 33.71
C LEU A 70 8.76 18.21 34.53
N GLN A 71 7.97 18.61 35.53
CA GLN A 71 8.25 19.76 36.40
C GLN A 71 9.16 19.39 37.55
N GLU A 72 8.83 18.33 38.29
CA GLU A 72 9.45 17.98 39.56
C GLU A 72 10.60 16.97 39.41
N ARG A 73 10.70 16.33 38.24
CA ARG A 73 11.66 15.25 37.96
C ARG A 73 11.56 14.09 38.97
N THR A 74 10.34 13.83 39.43
CA THR A 74 10.00 12.73 40.31
C THR A 74 8.87 11.90 39.76
N VAL A 75 8.85 10.64 40.08
CA VAL A 75 7.78 9.70 39.69
C VAL A 75 7.17 9.12 40.95
N ASP A 76 5.85 9.08 40.99
CA ASP A 76 5.05 8.45 42.02
C ASP A 76 4.55 7.08 41.53
N PRO A 77 5.15 5.94 41.96
CA PRO A 77 4.62 4.62 41.61
C PRO A 77 3.22 4.42 42.20
N ILE A 78 2.34 3.73 41.46
CA ILE A 78 0.98 3.44 41.92
C ILE A 78 1.05 2.63 43.23
N GLY A 79 0.34 3.08 44.28
CA GLY A 79 0.38 2.46 45.61
C GLY A 79 1.69 2.63 46.37
N GLY A 80 2.63 3.41 45.84
CA GLY A 80 3.86 3.77 46.53
C GLY A 80 3.72 5.02 47.36
N THR A 81 4.41 5.09 48.48
CA THR A 81 4.50 6.26 49.36
C THR A 81 5.77 7.06 49.15
N ARG A 82 6.71 6.54 48.39
CA ARG A 82 8.04 7.14 48.14
C ARG A 82 8.17 7.58 46.71
N GLN A 83 8.48 8.84 46.50
CA GLN A 83 8.83 9.42 45.22
C GLN A 83 10.21 8.92 44.75
N VAL A 84 10.34 8.67 43.45
CA VAL A 84 11.58 8.27 42.81
C VAL A 84 12.07 9.42 41.93
N GLN A 85 13.27 9.92 42.21
CA GLN A 85 13.88 10.95 41.36
C GLN A 85 14.35 10.37 40.03
N VAL A 86 14.05 11.06 38.94
CA VAL A 86 14.44 10.67 37.60
C VAL A 86 15.07 11.84 36.84
N ASP A 87 16.20 11.59 36.20
CA ASP A 87 16.82 12.51 35.25
C ASP A 87 16.67 11.93 33.84
N VAL A 88 15.65 12.35 33.10
CA VAL A 88 15.27 11.77 31.80
C VAL A 88 15.13 12.88 30.76
N ARG A 89 15.72 12.67 29.58
CA ARG A 89 15.39 13.47 28.39
C ARG A 89 14.08 12.94 27.79
N VAL A 90 13.08 13.82 27.67
CA VAL A 90 11.79 13.47 27.08
C VAL A 90 11.76 13.91 25.61
N VAL A 91 11.37 13.00 24.74
CA VAL A 91 11.03 13.26 23.32
C VAL A 91 9.60 12.80 23.14
N ALA A 92 8.71 13.68 22.70
CA ALA A 92 7.31 13.38 22.46
C ALA A 92 7.00 13.46 20.96
N ALA A 93 6.14 12.60 20.49
CA ALA A 93 5.66 12.59 19.12
C ALA A 93 4.13 12.43 19.07
N THR A 94 3.50 13.03 18.08
CA THR A 94 2.08 12.89 17.80
C THR A 94 1.79 13.17 16.33
N HIS A 95 0.75 12.55 15.80
CA HIS A 95 0.19 12.89 14.50
C HIS A 95 -0.94 13.92 14.59
N ARG A 96 -1.41 14.25 15.82
CA ARG A 96 -2.50 15.18 16.06
C ARG A 96 -2.01 16.61 16.12
N ASP A 97 -2.87 17.53 15.70
CA ASP A 97 -2.72 18.96 15.95
C ASP A 97 -3.10 19.25 17.41
N LEU A 98 -2.07 19.45 18.26
CA LEU A 98 -2.28 19.65 19.69
C LEU A 98 -2.99 20.98 20.01
N GLU A 99 -2.87 22.01 19.19
CA GLU A 99 -3.59 23.29 19.40
C GLU A 99 -5.09 23.09 19.21
N ASN A 100 -5.50 22.32 18.20
CA ASN A 100 -6.89 21.91 18.02
C ASN A 100 -7.40 21.00 19.15
N GLU A 101 -6.55 20.11 19.68
CA GLU A 101 -6.90 19.26 20.83
C GLU A 101 -7.05 20.07 22.12
N ILE A 102 -6.27 21.15 22.32
CA ILE A 102 -6.41 22.10 23.43
C ILE A 102 -7.73 22.85 23.32
N ALA A 103 -8.03 23.42 22.14
CA ALA A 103 -9.29 24.12 21.90
C ALA A 103 -10.53 23.25 22.15
N ALA A 104 -10.41 21.94 21.88
CA ALA A 104 -11.44 20.93 22.11
C ALA A 104 -11.47 20.40 23.56
N GLY A 105 -10.58 20.83 24.44
CA GLY A 105 -10.49 20.38 25.83
C GLY A 105 -9.97 18.95 26.02
N ARG A 106 -9.32 18.37 25.02
CA ARG A 106 -8.76 17.00 25.07
C ARG A 106 -7.26 16.97 25.40
N PHE A 107 -6.57 18.10 25.26
CA PHE A 107 -5.17 18.22 25.66
C PHE A 107 -4.99 19.46 26.54
N ARG A 108 -4.10 19.36 27.55
CA ARG A 108 -3.85 20.47 28.49
C ARG A 108 -2.84 21.44 27.90
N GLU A 109 -3.15 22.73 28.01
CA GLU A 109 -2.29 23.80 27.52
C GLU A 109 -0.96 23.89 28.28
N ASP A 110 -0.98 23.67 29.62
CA ASP A 110 0.22 23.69 30.47
C ASP A 110 1.23 22.57 30.07
N LEU A 111 0.73 21.38 29.75
CA LEU A 111 1.56 20.28 29.27
C LEU A 111 2.12 20.59 27.88
N TYR A 112 1.33 21.17 26.98
CA TYR A 112 1.77 21.57 25.65
C TYR A 112 2.99 22.49 25.72
N TYR A 113 2.94 23.58 26.47
CA TYR A 113 4.08 24.48 26.60
C TYR A 113 5.31 23.84 27.25
N ARG A 114 5.12 22.84 28.07
CA ARG A 114 6.24 22.11 28.68
C ARG A 114 6.93 21.12 27.74
N LEU A 115 6.18 20.56 26.79
CA LEU A 115 6.68 19.65 25.75
C LEU A 115 7.23 20.41 24.54
N ASN A 116 6.53 21.45 24.09
CA ASN A 116 6.83 22.20 22.86
C ASN A 116 7.96 23.21 23.02
N VAL A 117 9.11 22.76 23.56
CA VAL A 117 10.32 23.60 23.72
C VAL A 117 11.14 23.64 22.44
N LEU A 118 11.27 22.52 21.76
CA LEU A 118 12.00 22.37 20.48
C LEU A 118 11.11 21.59 19.50
N PRO A 119 10.18 22.25 18.82
CA PRO A 119 9.31 21.59 17.86
C PRO A 119 10.09 21.13 16.62
N MET A 120 9.81 19.92 16.16
CA MET A 120 10.31 19.37 14.91
C MET A 120 9.18 18.76 14.12
N VAL A 121 9.10 19.09 12.83
CA VAL A 121 8.13 18.49 11.91
C VAL A 121 8.86 17.54 10.98
N THR A 122 8.38 16.30 10.90
CA THR A 122 8.89 15.33 9.94
C THR A 122 8.12 15.49 8.63
N PRO A 123 8.77 15.92 7.52
CA PRO A 123 8.08 16.11 6.25
C PRO A 123 7.56 14.75 5.72
N PRO A 124 6.35 14.72 5.13
CA PRO A 124 5.85 13.51 4.49
C PRO A 124 6.67 13.15 3.25
N LEU A 125 6.61 11.87 2.86
CA LEU A 125 7.44 11.36 1.75
C LEU A 125 7.18 12.05 0.41
N ARG A 126 5.95 12.54 0.17
CA ARG A 126 5.60 13.34 -1.01
C ARG A 126 6.36 14.68 -1.14
N GLU A 127 6.88 15.21 -0.04
CA GLU A 127 7.67 16.46 0.00
C GLU A 127 9.19 16.20 -0.13
N ARG A 128 9.60 14.92 -0.17
CA ARG A 128 10.98 14.47 -0.32
C ARG A 128 11.07 13.26 -1.27
N ASN A 129 10.51 13.43 -2.45
CA ASN A 129 10.42 12.35 -3.46
C ASN A 129 11.78 11.80 -3.91
N GLU A 130 12.85 12.59 -3.78
CA GLU A 130 14.22 12.17 -4.01
C GLU A 130 14.70 11.05 -3.10
N ASP A 131 14.20 11.01 -1.86
CA ASP A 131 14.54 9.95 -0.88
C ASP A 131 13.96 8.59 -1.27
N VAL A 132 12.93 8.54 -2.13
CA VAL A 132 12.26 7.29 -2.51
C VAL A 132 13.23 6.28 -3.09
N ALA A 133 14.15 6.70 -3.95
CA ALA A 133 15.13 5.82 -4.58
C ALA A 133 16.12 5.21 -3.56
N GLU A 134 16.57 6.04 -2.62
CA GLU A 134 17.48 5.61 -1.55
C GLU A 134 16.76 4.67 -0.57
N LEU A 135 15.54 5.00 -0.17
CA LEU A 135 14.70 4.17 0.70
C LEU A 135 14.39 2.81 0.07
N LEU A 136 14.07 2.77 -1.23
CA LEU A 136 13.87 1.52 -1.96
C LEU A 136 15.13 0.65 -1.92
N THR A 137 16.29 1.25 -2.17
CA THR A 137 17.58 0.57 -2.09
C THR A 137 17.83 0.04 -0.68
N PHE A 138 17.57 0.84 0.35
CA PHE A 138 17.73 0.46 1.75
C PHE A 138 16.82 -0.73 2.11
N PHE A 139 15.52 -0.65 1.82
CA PHE A 139 14.58 -1.72 2.16
C PHE A 139 14.84 -3.00 1.38
N THR A 140 15.21 -2.89 0.09
CA THR A 140 15.58 -4.07 -0.71
C THR A 140 16.81 -4.78 -0.12
N LYS A 141 17.85 -4.04 0.28
CA LYS A 141 19.02 -4.60 0.97
C LYS A 141 18.65 -5.20 2.32
N LYS A 142 17.76 -4.56 3.09
CA LYS A 142 17.27 -5.09 4.35
C LYS A 142 16.53 -6.42 4.15
N CYS A 143 15.66 -6.53 3.15
CA CYS A 143 15.00 -7.80 2.81
C CYS A 143 16.02 -8.88 2.42
N ALA A 144 17.07 -8.52 1.68
CA ALA A 144 18.13 -9.44 1.29
C ALA A 144 18.91 -9.98 2.50
N SER A 145 19.12 -9.17 3.55
CA SER A 145 19.78 -9.62 4.79
C SER A 145 18.99 -10.71 5.56
N PHE A 146 17.67 -10.83 5.28
CA PHE A 146 16.81 -11.91 5.78
C PHE A 146 16.72 -13.13 4.84
N GLY A 147 17.68 -13.28 3.91
CA GLY A 147 17.78 -14.45 3.02
C GLY A 147 16.90 -14.37 1.76
N LYS A 148 16.31 -13.22 1.45
CA LYS A 148 15.58 -13.00 0.19
C LYS A 148 16.54 -12.47 -0.88
N ASN A 149 16.43 -12.98 -2.11
CA ASN A 149 17.15 -12.40 -3.22
C ASN A 149 16.66 -10.97 -3.50
N PRO A 150 17.56 -9.99 -3.69
CA PRO A 150 17.18 -8.59 -3.90
C PRO A 150 16.40 -8.42 -5.21
N ILE A 151 15.32 -7.68 -5.14
CA ILE A 151 14.54 -7.25 -6.31
C ILE A 151 15.16 -5.99 -6.93
N ARG A 152 14.88 -5.76 -8.21
CA ARG A 152 15.24 -4.53 -8.93
C ARG A 152 13.99 -3.93 -9.55
N PHE A 153 13.95 -2.62 -9.72
CA PHE A 153 12.85 -1.91 -10.36
C PHE A 153 13.32 -1.33 -11.67
N LYS A 154 12.56 -1.54 -12.76
CA LYS A 154 12.82 -0.86 -14.03
C LYS A 154 12.63 0.65 -13.91
N SER A 155 13.23 1.42 -14.82
CA SER A 155 13.19 2.89 -14.84
C SER A 155 11.79 3.48 -14.79
N ASP A 156 10.86 2.91 -15.58
CA ASP A 156 9.46 3.35 -15.64
C ASP A 156 8.76 3.15 -14.30
N PHE A 157 9.00 2.00 -13.67
CA PHE A 157 8.47 1.71 -12.34
C PHE A 157 9.06 2.64 -11.28
N MET A 158 10.37 2.86 -11.31
CA MET A 158 11.04 3.79 -10.40
C MET A 158 10.46 5.20 -10.54
N SER A 159 10.25 5.68 -11.76
CA SER A 159 9.64 6.98 -12.02
C SER A 159 8.21 7.09 -11.50
N ALA A 160 7.42 6.02 -11.61
CA ALA A 160 6.07 5.96 -11.06
C ALA A 160 6.07 5.97 -9.53
N LEU A 161 7.01 5.25 -8.89
CA LEU A 161 7.18 5.23 -7.43
C LEU A 161 7.58 6.61 -6.87
N GLN A 162 8.44 7.35 -7.58
CA GLN A 162 8.83 8.71 -7.19
C GLN A 162 7.70 9.73 -7.30
N LYS A 163 6.79 9.55 -8.27
CA LYS A 163 5.62 10.43 -8.46
C LYS A 163 4.45 10.09 -7.56
N TYR A 164 4.44 8.90 -6.97
CA TYR A 164 3.34 8.46 -6.13
C TYR A 164 3.32 9.26 -4.80
N PRO A 165 2.15 9.72 -4.32
CA PRO A 165 2.06 10.63 -3.17
C PRO A 165 2.31 9.98 -1.81
N TRP A 166 2.44 8.67 -1.71
CA TRP A 166 2.74 7.91 -0.50
C TRP A 166 1.90 8.30 0.72
N PRO A 167 0.57 8.13 0.71
CA PRO A 167 -0.29 8.51 1.84
C PRO A 167 0.12 7.82 3.15
N GLY A 168 0.60 6.58 3.09
CA GLY A 168 1.17 5.85 4.23
C GLY A 168 2.67 6.07 4.44
N ASN A 169 3.27 7.06 3.75
CA ASN A 169 4.68 7.45 3.89
C ASN A 169 5.65 6.26 3.78
N VAL A 170 6.71 6.28 4.57
CA VAL A 170 7.78 5.25 4.57
C VAL A 170 7.25 3.86 4.96
N ARG A 171 6.18 3.79 5.78
CA ARG A 171 5.56 2.49 6.14
C ARG A 171 4.92 1.82 4.93
N GLU A 172 4.21 2.56 4.11
CA GLU A 172 3.60 2.05 2.88
C GLU A 172 4.68 1.58 1.90
N LEU A 173 5.74 2.38 1.72
CA LEU A 173 6.89 2.04 0.89
C LEU A 173 7.58 0.75 1.36
N SER A 174 7.86 0.63 2.66
CA SER A 174 8.45 -0.58 3.26
C SER A 174 7.58 -1.81 3.03
N ASN A 175 6.26 -1.71 3.28
CA ASN A 175 5.32 -2.80 3.08
C ASN A 175 5.22 -3.23 1.59
N LEU A 176 5.32 -2.27 0.66
CA LEU A 176 5.35 -2.55 -0.77
C LEU A 176 6.61 -3.34 -1.15
N VAL A 177 7.78 -2.92 -0.67
CA VAL A 177 9.05 -3.60 -0.91
C VAL A 177 9.05 -5.00 -0.29
N ASP A 178 8.58 -5.15 0.95
CA ASP A 178 8.47 -6.45 1.63
C ASP A 178 7.59 -7.43 0.86
N ARG A 179 6.44 -6.94 0.36
CA ARG A 179 5.51 -7.70 -0.49
C ARG A 179 6.19 -8.17 -1.77
N PHE A 180 6.83 -7.26 -2.50
CA PHE A 180 7.48 -7.58 -3.76
C PHE A 180 8.72 -8.46 -3.56
N SER A 181 9.50 -8.25 -2.52
CA SER A 181 10.63 -9.11 -2.17
C SER A 181 10.22 -10.53 -1.81
N THR A 182 8.97 -10.71 -1.37
CA THR A 182 8.43 -12.05 -1.07
C THR A 182 7.91 -12.75 -2.32
N LEU A 183 7.21 -12.01 -3.20
CA LEU A 183 6.54 -12.59 -4.37
C LEU A 183 7.46 -12.73 -5.58
N TYR A 184 8.45 -11.84 -5.72
CA TYR A 184 9.30 -11.69 -6.91
C TYR A 184 10.79 -11.70 -6.57
N ALA A 185 11.20 -12.51 -5.60
CA ALA A 185 12.59 -12.58 -5.13
C ALA A 185 13.58 -12.77 -6.29
N GLY A 186 14.56 -11.86 -6.39
CA GLY A 186 15.62 -11.90 -7.40
C GLY A 186 15.22 -11.45 -8.81
N GLN A 187 13.99 -10.95 -8.99
CA GLN A 187 13.50 -10.51 -10.29
C GLN A 187 13.65 -9.01 -10.50
N GLU A 188 13.69 -8.60 -11.77
CA GLU A 188 13.53 -7.22 -12.17
C GLU A 188 12.05 -6.92 -12.43
N LEU A 189 11.51 -5.94 -11.70
CA LEU A 189 10.09 -5.64 -11.70
C LEU A 189 9.74 -4.59 -12.76
N ASP A 190 8.83 -4.95 -13.65
CA ASP A 190 8.19 -4.06 -14.61
C ASP A 190 6.78 -3.72 -14.09
N LEU A 191 6.47 -2.43 -13.99
CA LEU A 191 5.16 -1.97 -13.52
C LEU A 191 4.01 -2.57 -14.34
N ARG A 192 4.22 -2.74 -15.65
CA ARG A 192 3.22 -3.29 -16.58
C ARG A 192 2.88 -4.75 -16.31
N ALA A 193 3.84 -5.51 -15.75
CA ALA A 193 3.69 -6.94 -15.47
C ALA A 193 3.11 -7.25 -14.08
N ILE A 194 3.04 -6.25 -13.18
CA ILE A 194 2.53 -6.46 -11.83
C ILE A 194 0.99 -6.48 -11.84
N PRO A 195 0.34 -7.48 -11.22
CA PRO A 195 -1.11 -7.48 -11.07
C PRO A 195 -1.62 -6.23 -10.35
N PRO A 196 -2.68 -5.54 -10.86
CA PRO A 196 -3.22 -4.33 -10.24
C PRO A 196 -3.63 -4.49 -8.77
N THR A 197 -4.01 -5.71 -8.38
CA THR A 197 -4.38 -6.07 -6.99
C THR A 197 -3.22 -5.95 -5.99
N LEU A 198 -1.98 -6.00 -6.46
CA LEU A 198 -0.78 -5.87 -5.62
C LEU A 198 -0.28 -4.42 -5.54
N LEU A 199 -0.82 -3.53 -6.35
CA LEU A 199 -0.44 -2.12 -6.42
C LEU A 199 -1.38 -1.24 -5.58
N PRO A 200 -0.88 -0.17 -4.95
CA PRO A 200 -1.72 0.92 -4.45
C PRO A 200 -2.53 1.56 -5.60
N LYS A 201 -3.73 2.05 -5.29
CA LYS A 201 -4.65 2.61 -6.30
C LYS A 201 -4.03 3.66 -7.22
N GLY A 202 -3.20 4.55 -6.69
CA GLY A 202 -2.52 5.58 -7.50
C GLY A 202 -1.45 5.03 -8.44
N LEU A 203 -0.82 3.89 -8.13
CA LEU A 203 0.12 3.21 -9.04
C LEU A 203 -0.61 2.41 -10.13
N VAL A 204 -1.84 1.97 -9.88
CA VAL A 204 -2.70 1.34 -10.91
C VAL A 204 -3.01 2.34 -12.03
N SER A 205 -3.28 3.60 -11.69
CA SER A 205 -3.50 4.66 -12.70
C SER A 205 -2.24 4.89 -13.53
N ALA A 206 -1.08 5.00 -12.88
CA ALA A 206 0.20 5.14 -13.58
C ALA A 206 0.53 3.91 -14.47
N GLN A 207 0.16 2.71 -14.04
CA GLN A 207 0.28 1.48 -14.84
C GLN A 207 -0.57 1.56 -16.12
N ALA A 208 -1.82 2.00 -16.00
CA ALA A 208 -2.72 2.15 -17.14
C ALA A 208 -2.20 3.18 -18.15
N GLU A 209 -1.66 4.32 -17.67
CA GLU A 209 -1.03 5.33 -18.54
C GLU A 209 0.19 4.77 -19.29
N LEU A 210 1.05 4.01 -18.64
CA LEU A 210 2.21 3.36 -19.27
C LEU A 210 1.80 2.30 -20.28
N GLN A 211 0.71 1.56 -20.02
CA GLN A 211 0.17 0.57 -20.97
C GLN A 211 -0.45 1.26 -22.20
N ALA A 212 -1.12 2.39 -22.03
CA ALA A 212 -1.68 3.18 -23.14
C ALA A 212 -0.61 3.83 -24.03
N GLN A 213 0.57 4.15 -23.49
CA GLN A 213 1.68 4.75 -24.27
C GLN A 213 2.51 3.74 -25.05
N ALA A 214 2.50 2.45 -24.68
CA ALA A 214 3.28 1.41 -25.32
C ALA A 214 3.04 1.26 -26.84
N PRO A 215 1.79 1.29 -27.35
CA PRO A 215 1.54 1.20 -28.80
C PRO A 215 1.97 2.45 -29.56
N LEU A 216 2.00 3.64 -28.93
CA LEU A 216 2.47 4.88 -29.60
C LEU A 216 3.99 4.86 -29.80
N LEU A 217 4.75 4.41 -28.82
CA LEU A 217 6.23 4.31 -28.92
C LEU A 217 6.67 3.26 -29.95
N ALA A 218 5.97 2.13 -30.01
CA ALA A 218 6.23 1.11 -31.04
C ALA A 218 5.97 1.61 -32.47
N LYS A 219 5.03 2.52 -32.66
CA LYS A 219 4.79 3.18 -33.97
C LYS A 219 5.88 4.22 -34.32
N LEU A 220 6.49 4.87 -33.36
CA LEU A 220 7.57 5.85 -33.57
C LEU A 220 8.94 5.21 -33.86
N GLU A 221 9.18 3.99 -33.40
CA GLU A 221 10.42 3.24 -33.68
C GLU A 221 10.40 2.52 -35.05
N MET A 222 9.26 2.45 -35.73
CA MET A 222 9.07 1.85 -37.04
C MET A 222 9.03 2.84 -38.21
N THR A 223 9.57 4.07 -38.07
CA THR A 223 9.82 4.94 -39.24
C THR A 223 11.14 4.53 -39.89
N PRO A 224 11.13 3.92 -41.07
CA PRO A 224 12.37 3.70 -41.85
C PRO A 224 12.93 5.03 -42.29
N PRO A 225 14.27 5.14 -42.51
CA PRO A 225 14.89 6.36 -42.99
C PRO A 225 14.34 6.75 -44.36
N PRO A 226 14.28 8.05 -44.69
CA PRO A 226 13.65 8.53 -45.90
C PRO A 226 14.59 8.32 -47.10
N GLU A 227 14.51 7.16 -47.73
CA GLU A 227 15.01 6.96 -49.10
C GLU A 227 14.27 5.80 -49.74
N VAL A 228 13.48 6.12 -50.67
CA VAL A 228 12.96 5.48 -51.91
C VAL A 228 11.50 5.81 -52.10
N LEU A 229 11.24 6.96 -52.69
CA LEU A 229 10.01 7.26 -53.41
C LEU A 229 10.15 6.65 -54.81
N ALA A 230 9.42 5.58 -55.10
CA ALA A 230 8.91 5.31 -56.46
C ALA A 230 7.89 4.19 -56.45
N GLU A 231 6.66 4.59 -56.84
CA GLU A 231 5.67 3.80 -57.52
C GLU A 231 5.18 2.46 -56.96
N MET A 232 3.93 2.45 -56.42
CA MET A 232 2.83 1.75 -57.12
C MET A 232 1.52 1.95 -56.33
N THR A 233 0.59 2.61 -57.00
CA THR A 233 -0.86 2.62 -56.75
C THR A 233 -1.42 1.22 -56.85
N THR A 234 -2.24 0.82 -55.85
CA THR A 234 -3.55 0.18 -56.04
C THR A 234 -4.13 -0.22 -54.66
N GLU A 235 -5.38 0.14 -54.45
CA GLU A 235 -6.25 -0.18 -53.30
C GLU A 235 -6.47 -1.69 -53.14
N PRO A 236 -6.89 -2.15 -51.91
CA PRO A 236 -8.31 -2.11 -51.55
C PRO A 236 -8.63 -1.79 -50.07
N GLU A 237 -9.71 -1.04 -49.91
CA GLU A 237 -10.29 -0.50 -48.67
C GLU A 237 -11.02 -1.53 -47.76
N GLU A 238 -10.93 -2.83 -47.96
CA GLU A 238 -11.77 -3.80 -47.24
C GLU A 238 -11.08 -4.47 -46.02
N GLU A 239 -9.73 -4.46 -45.91
CA GLU A 239 -9.03 -5.13 -44.80
C GLU A 239 -8.88 -4.26 -43.56
N GLU A 240 -8.98 -2.94 -43.59
CA GLU A 240 -8.86 -2.06 -42.42
C GLU A 240 -10.05 -2.16 -41.45
N ASN A 241 -11.25 -2.45 -41.94
CA ASN A 241 -12.46 -2.56 -41.12
C ASN A 241 -12.51 -3.82 -40.22
N GLU A 242 -11.87 -4.93 -40.64
CA GLU A 242 -11.83 -6.15 -39.82
C GLU A 242 -10.82 -6.06 -38.68
N ILE A 243 -9.69 -5.35 -38.87
CA ILE A 243 -8.66 -5.17 -37.85
C ILE A 243 -9.14 -4.20 -36.76
N GLU A 244 -9.83 -3.12 -37.10
CA GLU A 244 -10.46 -2.22 -36.13
C GLU A 244 -11.56 -2.91 -35.31
N GLY A 245 -12.32 -3.81 -35.91
CA GLY A 245 -13.30 -4.64 -35.21
C GLY A 245 -12.67 -5.60 -34.16
N LEU A 246 -11.51 -6.17 -34.48
CA LEU A 246 -10.76 -7.06 -33.56
C LEU A 246 -10.10 -6.29 -32.40
N ILE A 247 -9.58 -5.09 -32.65
CA ILE A 247 -8.98 -4.22 -31.63
C ILE A 247 -10.04 -3.71 -30.65
N MET A 248 -11.26 -3.36 -31.14
CA MET A 248 -12.40 -3.00 -30.29
C MET A 248 -12.88 -4.15 -29.40
N LEU A 249 -12.79 -5.40 -29.87
CA LEU A 249 -13.17 -6.58 -29.08
C LEU A 249 -12.18 -6.90 -27.96
N ALA A 250 -10.90 -6.55 -28.13
CA ALA A 250 -9.83 -6.79 -27.15
C ALA A 250 -9.76 -5.73 -26.03
N GLN A 251 -10.32 -4.53 -26.27
CA GLN A 251 -10.19 -3.39 -25.34
C GLN A 251 -11.34 -3.23 -24.34
N GLY A 252 -12.32 -4.13 -24.28
CA GLY A 252 -13.41 -4.07 -23.30
C GLY A 252 -14.04 -2.68 -23.22
N MET A 253 -15.05 -2.41 -24.05
CA MET A 253 -15.67 -1.08 -24.24
C MET A 253 -16.08 -0.39 -22.93
N PRO A 254 -15.54 0.79 -22.62
CA PRO A 254 -16.00 1.59 -21.48
C PRO A 254 -17.19 2.53 -21.80
N GLN A 255 -17.68 2.60 -23.04
CA GLN A 255 -18.78 3.51 -23.40
C GLN A 255 -19.86 2.84 -24.28
N LEU A 256 -21.13 3.07 -23.93
CA LEU A 256 -22.29 2.65 -24.74
C LEU A 256 -22.36 3.52 -26.01
N PRO A 257 -22.62 2.89 -27.20
CA PRO A 257 -22.88 3.66 -28.41
C PRO A 257 -24.11 4.54 -28.25
N PRO A 258 -24.16 5.72 -28.89
CA PRO A 258 -25.27 6.64 -28.76
C PRO A 258 -26.61 6.10 -29.30
N GLU A 259 -26.60 5.05 -30.12
CA GLU A 259 -27.80 4.40 -30.68
C GLU A 259 -28.38 3.27 -29.79
N GLY A 260 -27.77 3.00 -28.64
CA GLY A 260 -28.17 1.90 -27.75
C GLY A 260 -27.65 0.54 -28.22
N LEU A 261 -27.50 -0.41 -27.28
CA LEU A 261 -27.00 -1.76 -27.57
C LEU A 261 -27.97 -2.79 -26.97
N SER A 262 -28.45 -3.73 -27.79
CA SER A 262 -29.23 -4.86 -27.27
C SER A 262 -28.32 -5.79 -26.47
N LEU A 263 -28.43 -5.71 -25.12
CA LEU A 263 -27.63 -6.54 -24.21
C LEU A 263 -27.79 -8.04 -24.51
N LYS A 264 -28.99 -8.46 -24.95
CA LYS A 264 -29.29 -9.85 -25.29
C LYS A 264 -28.52 -10.34 -26.52
N GLU A 265 -28.40 -9.48 -27.54
CA GLU A 265 -27.67 -9.80 -28.77
C GLU A 265 -26.17 -9.82 -28.51
N ARG A 266 -25.67 -8.86 -27.74
CA ARG A 266 -24.27 -8.80 -27.39
C ARG A 266 -23.83 -9.99 -26.54
N MET A 267 -24.63 -10.38 -25.54
CA MET A 267 -24.38 -11.59 -24.74
C MET A 267 -24.38 -12.85 -25.62
N ALA A 268 -25.29 -12.95 -26.60
CA ALA A 268 -25.32 -14.07 -27.52
C ALA A 268 -24.08 -14.14 -28.44
N GLN A 269 -23.56 -13.01 -28.89
CA GLN A 269 -22.33 -12.92 -29.68
C GLN A 269 -21.09 -13.37 -28.88
N ILE A 270 -20.96 -12.88 -27.64
CA ILE A 270 -19.86 -13.25 -26.74
C ILE A 270 -19.93 -14.75 -26.42
N GLU A 271 -21.12 -15.26 -26.12
CA GLU A 271 -21.31 -16.67 -25.81
C GLU A 271 -20.97 -17.56 -27.01
N ARG A 272 -21.38 -17.17 -28.23
CA ARG A 272 -21.02 -17.84 -29.47
C ARG A 272 -19.52 -17.89 -29.69
N SER A 273 -18.84 -16.77 -29.59
CA SER A 273 -17.38 -16.66 -29.78
C SER A 273 -16.59 -17.53 -28.79
N ILE A 274 -16.99 -17.54 -27.50
CA ILE A 274 -16.35 -18.36 -26.48
C ILE A 274 -16.52 -19.87 -26.77
N ILE A 275 -17.71 -20.30 -27.19
CA ILE A 275 -17.98 -21.70 -27.52
C ILE A 275 -17.18 -22.12 -28.77
N GLU A 276 -17.11 -21.28 -29.78
CA GLU A 276 -16.37 -21.53 -31.01
C GLU A 276 -14.87 -21.65 -30.76
N GLN A 277 -14.28 -20.74 -30.01
CA GLN A 277 -12.86 -20.83 -29.58
C GLN A 277 -12.58 -22.08 -28.75
N ALA A 278 -13.48 -22.46 -27.86
CA ALA A 278 -13.32 -23.64 -27.03
C ALA A 278 -13.43 -24.96 -27.83
N LEU A 279 -14.30 -25.00 -28.85
CA LEU A 279 -14.41 -26.13 -29.80
C LEU A 279 -13.15 -26.25 -30.65
N THR A 280 -12.66 -25.18 -31.22
CA THR A 280 -11.43 -25.14 -32.01
C THR A 280 -10.23 -25.63 -31.19
N ARG A 281 -10.13 -25.17 -29.95
CA ARG A 281 -9.03 -25.53 -29.02
C ARG A 281 -9.03 -26.99 -28.62
N ASN A 282 -10.20 -27.65 -28.64
CA ASN A 282 -10.38 -29.07 -28.34
C ASN A 282 -10.63 -29.93 -29.56
N SER A 283 -10.30 -29.45 -30.77
CA SER A 283 -10.45 -30.18 -32.04
C SER A 283 -11.85 -30.80 -32.20
N GLY A 284 -12.91 -30.02 -31.88
CA GLY A 284 -14.31 -30.42 -31.99
C GLY A 284 -14.81 -31.39 -30.91
N ASN A 285 -14.02 -31.74 -29.91
CA ASN A 285 -14.43 -32.71 -28.88
C ASN A 285 -15.40 -32.08 -27.86
N VAL A 286 -16.71 -32.26 -28.06
CA VAL A 286 -17.78 -31.73 -27.24
C VAL A 286 -17.63 -32.05 -25.74
N SER A 287 -17.18 -33.24 -25.38
CA SER A 287 -17.05 -33.65 -23.96
C SER A 287 -15.92 -32.90 -23.24
N ARG A 288 -14.78 -32.67 -23.93
CA ARG A 288 -13.66 -31.88 -23.38
C ARG A 288 -14.00 -30.39 -23.34
N THR A 289 -14.70 -29.89 -24.35
CA THR A 289 -15.17 -28.52 -24.43
C THR A 289 -16.19 -28.20 -23.31
N ALA A 290 -17.12 -29.12 -23.00
CA ALA A 290 -18.05 -28.97 -21.92
C ALA A 290 -17.34 -28.86 -20.55
N LYS A 291 -16.31 -29.66 -20.32
CA LYS A 291 -15.47 -29.58 -19.12
C LYS A 291 -14.70 -28.26 -19.05
N LEU A 292 -14.13 -27.80 -20.18
CA LEU A 292 -13.38 -26.55 -20.25
C LEU A 292 -14.25 -25.32 -19.92
N LEU A 293 -15.50 -25.34 -20.38
CA LEU A 293 -16.47 -24.25 -20.15
C LEU A 293 -17.31 -24.43 -18.86
N ASN A 294 -17.02 -25.47 -18.08
CA ASN A 294 -17.78 -25.80 -16.86
C ASN A 294 -19.28 -25.95 -17.08
N LEU A 295 -19.65 -26.54 -18.24
CA LEU A 295 -21.03 -26.79 -18.65
C LEU A 295 -21.33 -28.27 -18.69
N GLN A 296 -22.64 -28.64 -18.55
CA GLN A 296 -23.06 -30.00 -18.83
C GLN A 296 -23.04 -30.25 -20.36
N ARG A 297 -22.71 -31.50 -20.75
CA ARG A 297 -22.62 -31.88 -22.17
C ARG A 297 -23.91 -31.61 -22.95
N THR A 298 -25.06 -31.84 -22.34
CA THR A 298 -26.38 -31.58 -22.94
C THR A 298 -26.58 -30.11 -23.23
N THR A 299 -26.27 -29.24 -22.26
CA THR A 299 -26.36 -27.78 -22.38
C THR A 299 -25.44 -27.24 -23.48
N LEU A 300 -24.22 -27.79 -23.61
CA LEU A 300 -23.32 -27.38 -24.68
C LEU A 300 -23.85 -27.80 -26.04
N ILE A 301 -24.42 -28.98 -26.21
CA ILE A 301 -25.03 -29.46 -27.47
C ILE A 301 -26.21 -28.56 -27.88
N GLU A 302 -27.06 -28.16 -26.92
CA GLU A 302 -28.16 -27.23 -27.18
C GLU A 302 -27.64 -25.87 -27.68
N LYS A 303 -26.54 -25.34 -27.09
CA LYS A 303 -25.95 -24.09 -27.51
C LYS A 303 -25.24 -24.19 -28.88
N ILE A 304 -24.55 -25.30 -29.17
CA ILE A 304 -23.97 -25.57 -30.49
C ILE A 304 -25.05 -25.59 -31.56
N ASN A 305 -26.19 -26.24 -31.27
CA ASN A 305 -27.33 -26.27 -32.21
C ASN A 305 -28.01 -24.88 -32.35
N LYS A 306 -28.10 -24.13 -31.25
CA LYS A 306 -28.69 -22.77 -31.25
C LYS A 306 -27.87 -21.78 -32.08
N TYR A 307 -26.58 -21.87 -32.08
CA TYR A 307 -25.65 -20.96 -32.77
C TYR A 307 -25.09 -21.52 -34.08
N ASP A 308 -25.58 -22.70 -34.51
CA ASP A 308 -25.20 -23.40 -35.76
C ASP A 308 -23.71 -23.62 -35.96
N LEU A 309 -23.03 -24.01 -34.87
CA LEU A 309 -21.59 -24.23 -34.84
C LEU A 309 -21.17 -25.67 -35.20
N ARG A 310 -21.97 -26.38 -35.99
CA ARG A 310 -21.72 -27.79 -36.41
C ARG A 310 -20.55 -27.95 -37.35
N SER A 311 -20.13 -26.90 -38.03
CA SER A 311 -19.01 -26.94 -39.00
C SER A 311 -17.63 -26.89 -38.37
N VAL A 312 -17.52 -26.72 -37.04
CA VAL A 312 -16.27 -26.61 -36.27
C VAL A 312 -16.06 -27.84 -35.37
N ALA A 313 -16.98 -28.82 -35.42
CA ALA A 313 -16.95 -30.03 -34.59
C ALA A 313 -16.44 -31.22 -35.36
#